data_72c69e8169bb42126d90aab98f971732
#
_entry.id   72c69e8169bb42126d90aab98f971732
#
_cell.length_a   1.000
_cell.length_b   1.000
_cell.length_c   1.000
_cell.angle_alpha   90.00
_cell.angle_beta   90.00
_cell.angle_gamma   90.00
#
_symmetry.space_group_name_H-M   'P 1'
#
loop_
_entity.id
_entity.type
_entity.pdbx_description
1 polymer ?
#
loop_
_entity_poly.entity_id
_entity_poly.type
_entity_poly.pdbx_seq_one_letter_code
_entity_poly.pdbx_strand_id
1 'polypeptide(L)'
;MANTKSAAKRARQTGRRTLTNRRALTAMKSSLKDARASIKTGKKEEAQKLAKTFVSNVDKAAKTGRVHKNAANRHKSRVARALAALK
;
A
#
# COMPACT_ATOMS: atom_id res chain seq x y z
N MET A 1 -33.52 -19.81 -13.60
CA MET A 1 -33.52 -19.02 -12.39
C MET A 1 -32.78 -17.71 -12.60
N ALA A 2 -33.47 -16.59 -12.40
CA ALA A 2 -32.92 -15.26 -12.63
C ALA A 2 -31.69 -14.95 -11.78
N ASN A 3 -31.60 -15.58 -10.58
CA ASN A 3 -30.54 -15.34 -9.62
C ASN A 3 -29.17 -15.85 -10.07
N THR A 4 -29.12 -16.80 -10.98
CA THR A 4 -27.86 -17.42 -11.42
C THR A 4 -26.97 -16.45 -12.19
N LYS A 5 -27.53 -15.66 -13.09
CA LYS A 5 -26.77 -14.67 -13.86
C LYS A 5 -26.29 -13.54 -12.97
N SER A 6 -27.12 -13.05 -12.04
CA SER A 6 -26.73 -12.02 -11.07
C SER A 6 -25.64 -12.51 -10.13
N ALA A 7 -25.74 -13.74 -9.66
CA ALA A 7 -24.72 -14.35 -8.79
C ALA A 7 -23.39 -14.51 -9.53
N ALA A 8 -23.42 -14.93 -10.78
CA ALA A 8 -22.21 -15.05 -11.61
C ALA A 8 -21.56 -13.69 -11.84
N LYS A 9 -22.36 -12.65 -12.11
CA LYS A 9 -21.85 -11.28 -12.27
C LYS A 9 -21.22 -10.76 -11.00
N ARG A 10 -21.86 -10.98 -9.83
CA ARG A 10 -21.33 -10.58 -8.55
C ARG A 10 -20.03 -11.30 -8.23
N ALA A 11 -19.96 -12.60 -8.52
CA ALA A 11 -18.76 -13.39 -8.31
C ALA A 11 -17.58 -12.85 -9.14
N ARG A 12 -17.82 -12.49 -10.40
CA ARG A 12 -16.80 -11.89 -11.26
C ARG A 12 -16.35 -10.53 -10.76
N GLN A 13 -17.29 -9.67 -10.34
CA GLN A 13 -16.97 -8.35 -9.79
C GLN A 13 -16.18 -8.50 -8.49
N THR A 14 -16.58 -9.41 -7.61
CA THR A 14 -15.88 -9.67 -6.35
C THR A 14 -14.47 -10.17 -6.63
N GLY A 15 -14.30 -11.07 -7.58
CA GLY A 15 -12.98 -11.56 -7.99
C GLY A 15 -12.08 -10.43 -8.49
N ARG A 16 -12.60 -9.54 -9.32
CA ARG A 16 -11.85 -8.38 -9.82
C ARG A 16 -11.47 -7.42 -8.68
N ARG A 17 -12.42 -7.13 -7.79
CA ARG A 17 -12.18 -6.26 -6.64
C ARG A 17 -11.13 -6.86 -5.71
N THR A 18 -11.23 -8.15 -5.42
CA THR A 18 -10.27 -8.85 -4.58
C THR A 18 -8.86 -8.79 -5.19
N LEU A 19 -8.76 -9.02 -6.50
CA LEU A 19 -7.48 -8.96 -7.20
C LEU A 19 -6.90 -7.54 -7.17
N THR A 20 -7.72 -6.52 -7.44
CA THR A 20 -7.30 -5.11 -7.40
C THR A 20 -6.85 -4.72 -6.00
N ASN A 21 -7.61 -5.10 -4.97
CA ASN A 21 -7.26 -4.82 -3.57
C ASN A 21 -5.96 -5.50 -3.17
N ARG A 22 -5.81 -6.78 -3.56
CA ARG A 22 -4.60 -7.54 -3.28
C ARG A 22 -3.37 -6.92 -3.93
N ARG A 23 -3.50 -6.49 -5.19
CA ARG A 23 -2.41 -5.82 -5.91
C ARG A 23 -2.00 -4.52 -5.22
N ALA A 24 -2.99 -3.71 -4.81
CA ALA A 24 -2.72 -2.45 -4.12
C ALA A 24 -2.01 -2.68 -2.77
N LEU A 25 -2.48 -3.65 -1.99
CA LEU A 25 -1.86 -3.99 -0.70
C LEU A 25 -0.47 -4.58 -0.88
N THR A 26 -0.28 -5.41 -1.89
CA THR A 26 1.04 -6.00 -2.22
C THR A 26 2.01 -4.90 -2.62
N ALA A 27 1.59 -3.96 -3.46
CA ALA A 27 2.43 -2.83 -3.87
C ALA A 27 2.83 -1.98 -2.66
N MET A 28 1.89 -1.74 -1.73
CA MET A 28 2.17 -1.00 -0.51
C MET A 28 3.20 -1.72 0.37
N LYS A 29 3.01 -3.02 0.59
CA LYS A 29 3.92 -3.83 1.40
C LYS A 29 5.31 -3.94 0.77
N SER A 30 5.38 -4.13 -0.55
CA SER A 30 6.65 -4.20 -1.27
C SER A 30 7.41 -2.89 -1.18
N SER A 31 6.73 -1.74 -1.37
CA SER A 31 7.38 -0.43 -1.27
C SER A 31 7.83 -0.14 0.16
N LEU A 32 7.09 -0.60 1.17
CA LEU A 32 7.51 -0.49 2.57
C LEU A 32 8.77 -1.31 2.83
N LYS A 33 8.82 -2.54 2.33
CA LYS A 33 9.98 -3.42 2.46
C LYS A 33 11.21 -2.80 1.82
N ASP A 34 11.06 -2.25 0.61
CA ASP A 34 12.16 -1.59 -0.10
C ASP A 34 12.65 -0.36 0.65
N ALA A 35 11.74 0.46 1.15
CA ALA A 35 12.08 1.65 1.93
C ALA A 35 12.83 1.27 3.20
N ARG A 36 12.36 0.26 3.93
CA ARG A 36 13.05 -0.22 5.14
C ARG A 36 14.43 -0.77 4.85
N ALA A 37 14.59 -1.51 3.76
CA ALA A 37 15.87 -2.06 3.34
C ALA A 37 16.86 -0.93 3.04
N SER A 38 16.44 0.11 2.32
CA SER A 38 17.28 1.26 2.00
C SER A 38 17.66 2.05 3.25
N ILE A 39 16.74 2.22 4.20
CA ILE A 39 17.01 2.86 5.48
C ILE A 39 18.04 2.06 6.26
N LYS A 40 17.90 0.74 6.29
CA LYS A 40 18.81 -0.16 6.99
C LYS A 40 20.23 -0.10 6.42
N THR A 41 20.35 0.03 5.09
CA THR A 41 21.66 0.14 4.43
C THR A 41 22.26 1.54 4.50
N GLY A 42 21.51 2.52 4.98
CA GLY A 42 21.99 3.90 5.15
C GLY A 42 22.04 4.74 3.89
N LYS A 43 21.44 4.30 2.81
CA LYS A 43 21.39 5.06 1.54
C LYS A 43 20.25 6.08 1.59
N LYS A 44 20.55 7.28 2.07
CA LYS A 44 19.56 8.32 2.33
C LYS A 44 18.77 8.72 1.08
N GLU A 45 19.44 8.99 -0.04
CA GLU A 45 18.77 9.42 -1.27
C GLU A 45 17.81 8.36 -1.81
N GLU A 46 18.27 7.11 -1.86
CA GLU A 46 17.45 6.00 -2.30
C GLU A 46 16.28 5.76 -1.35
N ALA A 47 16.54 5.85 -0.03
CA ALA A 47 15.50 5.73 0.99
C ALA A 47 14.42 6.80 0.84
N GLN A 48 14.81 8.05 0.53
CA GLN A 48 13.85 9.13 0.29
C GLN A 48 12.98 8.85 -0.92
N LYS A 49 13.55 8.36 -2.01
CA LYS A 49 12.78 8.01 -3.22
C LYS A 49 11.79 6.87 -2.94
N LEU A 50 12.26 5.83 -2.28
CA LEU A 50 11.42 4.68 -1.95
C LEU A 50 10.34 5.05 -0.95
N ALA A 51 10.64 5.93 0.01
CA ALA A 51 9.65 6.42 0.96
C ALA A 51 8.55 7.23 0.26
N LYS A 52 8.89 8.05 -0.72
CA LYS A 52 7.89 8.78 -1.51
C LYS A 52 6.95 7.82 -2.25
N THR A 53 7.50 6.77 -2.85
CA THR A 53 6.71 5.74 -3.51
C THR A 53 5.78 5.05 -2.52
N PHE A 54 6.29 4.71 -1.34
CA PHE A 54 5.50 4.10 -0.28
C PHE A 54 4.35 4.99 0.18
N VAL A 55 4.63 6.27 0.43
CA VAL A 55 3.61 7.25 0.85
C VAL A 55 2.53 7.37 -0.22
N SER A 56 2.91 7.45 -1.49
CA SER A 56 1.96 7.48 -2.60
C SER A 56 1.05 6.25 -2.61
N ASN A 57 1.62 5.05 -2.44
CA ASN A 57 0.85 3.81 -2.41
C ASN A 57 -0.09 3.75 -1.21
N VAL A 58 0.37 4.19 -0.03
CA VAL A 58 -0.46 4.25 1.18
C VAL A 58 -1.61 5.23 1.02
N ASP A 59 -1.35 6.42 0.48
CA ASP A 59 -2.39 7.43 0.26
C ASP A 59 -3.44 6.94 -0.72
N LYS A 60 -3.04 6.28 -1.80
CA LYS A 60 -3.98 5.69 -2.75
C LYS A 60 -4.82 4.60 -2.11
N ALA A 61 -4.21 3.74 -1.30
CA ALA A 61 -4.91 2.68 -0.60
C ALA A 61 -5.91 3.24 0.43
N ALA A 62 -5.54 4.29 1.14
CA ALA A 62 -6.42 4.97 2.09
C ALA A 62 -7.58 5.67 1.39
N LYS A 63 -7.31 6.35 0.26
CA LYS A 63 -8.34 7.05 -0.52
C LYS A 63 -9.40 6.09 -1.05
N THR A 64 -9.00 4.89 -1.44
CA THR A 64 -9.92 3.89 -1.97
C THR A 64 -10.54 3.00 -0.89
N GLY A 65 -10.23 3.26 0.37
CA GLY A 65 -10.78 2.51 1.51
C GLY A 65 -10.17 1.14 1.76
N ARG A 66 -9.07 0.80 1.08
CA ARG A 66 -8.37 -0.48 1.27
C ARG A 66 -7.59 -0.52 2.57
N VAL A 67 -7.15 0.64 3.05
CA VAL A 67 -6.44 0.79 4.31
C VAL A 67 -7.14 1.90 5.09
N HIS A 68 -7.34 1.68 6.39
CA HIS A 68 -7.95 2.69 7.23
C HIS A 68 -7.00 3.90 7.37
N LYS A 69 -7.57 5.10 7.41
CA LYS A 69 -6.84 6.36 7.54
C LYS A 69 -5.84 6.35 8.69
N ASN A 70 -6.25 5.81 9.84
CA ASN A 70 -5.36 5.76 11.01
C ASN A 70 -4.16 4.85 10.80
N ALA A 71 -4.36 3.70 10.16
CA ALA A 71 -3.27 2.79 9.82
C ALA A 71 -2.33 3.42 8.80
N ALA A 72 -2.87 4.11 7.78
CA ALA A 72 -2.09 4.82 6.79
C ALA A 72 -1.21 5.88 7.43
N ASN A 73 -1.76 6.68 8.32
CA ASN A 73 -1.02 7.72 9.03
C ASN A 73 0.09 7.13 9.91
N ARG A 74 -0.19 5.99 10.54
CA ARG A 74 0.79 5.29 11.38
C ARG A 74 1.98 4.82 10.55
N HIS A 75 1.73 4.21 9.40
CA HIS A 75 2.79 3.74 8.51
C HIS A 75 3.62 4.89 7.97
N LYS A 76 2.99 5.97 7.53
CA LYS A 76 3.69 7.16 7.04
C LYS A 76 4.56 7.78 8.12
N SER A 77 4.04 7.88 9.34
CA SER A 77 4.77 8.43 10.49
C SER A 77 6.01 7.60 10.82
N ARG A 78 5.89 6.28 10.82
CA ARG A 78 7.02 5.37 11.10
C ARG A 78 8.13 5.52 10.07
N VAL A 79 7.76 5.57 8.79
CA VAL A 79 8.75 5.74 7.72
C VAL A 79 9.41 7.11 7.80
N ALA A 80 8.64 8.16 8.06
CA ALA A 80 9.19 9.51 8.21
C ALA A 80 10.18 9.60 9.36
N ARG A 81 9.88 8.98 10.50
CA ARG A 81 10.79 8.95 11.66
C ARG A 81 12.08 8.19 11.33
N ALA A 82 11.94 7.05 10.65
CA ALA A 82 13.10 6.26 10.26
C ALA A 82 14.01 7.03 9.30
N LEU A 83 13.43 7.77 8.34
CA LEU A 83 14.18 8.64 7.44
C LEU A 83 14.88 9.77 8.18
N ALA A 84 14.19 10.40 9.13
CA ALA A 84 14.75 11.50 9.90
C ALA A 84 15.95 11.04 10.76
N ALA A 85 15.96 9.77 11.17
CA ALA A 85 17.07 9.18 11.91
C ALA A 85 18.31 8.90 11.05
N LEU A 86 18.17 8.87 9.72
CA LEU A 86 19.30 8.72 8.79
C LEU A 86 20.09 10.03 8.71
N LYS A 87 21.37 9.95 8.98
CA LYS A 87 22.27 11.09 8.91
C LYS A 87 23.07 11.09 7.61
#